data_c5cf27547e233913a2ed0c01465fa158
#
_entry.id   c5cf27547e233913a2ed0c01465fa158
#
_cell.length_a   1.000
_cell.length_b   1.000
_cell.length_c   1.000
_cell.angle_alpha   90.00
_cell.angle_beta   90.00
_cell.angle_gamma   90.00
#
_symmetry.space_group_name_H-M   'P 1'
#
loop_
_entity.id
_entity.type
_entity.pdbx_description
1 polymer ?
#
loop_
_entity_poly.entity_id
_entity_poly.type
_entity_poly.pdbx_seq_one_letter_code
_entity_poly.pdbx_strand_id
1 'polypeptide(L)'
;MSTIAQKRAEAGYALDADEGEAFWLLGMLQTIKIGREETSGAYGLVEVVVPEGLGSPWHVHPEEDEWFYVLDGALTFWVGDSRLSLKAGSFAFGPKGVPHTFYAEAGGARALVGQGEGAH
;
A
#
# COMPACT_ATOMS: atom_id res chain seq x y z
N MET A 1 2.22 28.24 2.02
CA MET A 1 3.34 27.93 2.91
C MET A 1 3.52 26.44 3.02
N SER A 2 4.71 25.96 2.83
CA SER A 2 4.97 24.51 2.90
C SER A 2 5.07 24.03 4.35
N THR A 3 4.53 22.84 4.61
CA THR A 3 4.66 22.16 5.90
C THR A 3 6.09 21.61 6.05
N ILE A 4 6.41 21.12 7.25
CA ILE A 4 7.69 20.43 7.50
C ILE A 4 7.79 19.19 6.60
N ALA A 5 6.71 18.42 6.47
CA ALA A 5 6.68 17.23 5.62
C ALA A 5 6.92 17.58 4.15
N GLN A 6 6.28 18.64 3.64
CA GLN A 6 6.47 19.09 2.26
C GLN A 6 7.89 19.56 2.01
N LYS A 7 8.49 20.29 2.94
CA LYS A 7 9.88 20.74 2.83
C LYS A 7 10.85 19.57 2.82
N ARG A 8 10.60 18.56 3.67
CA ARG A 8 11.40 17.33 3.69
C ARG A 8 11.32 16.62 2.35
N ALA A 9 10.13 16.51 1.77
CA ALA A 9 9.93 15.87 0.49
C ALA A 9 10.62 16.63 -0.65
N GLU A 10 10.60 17.95 -0.62
CA GLU A 10 11.28 18.79 -1.62
C GLU A 10 12.80 18.55 -1.61
N ALA A 11 13.37 18.33 -0.45
CA ALA A 11 14.81 18.06 -0.31
C ALA A 11 15.16 16.61 -0.66
N GLY A 12 14.18 15.72 -0.63
CA GLY A 12 14.41 14.29 -0.74
C GLY A 12 14.77 13.70 0.63
N TYR A 13 14.50 12.41 0.82
CA TYR A 13 14.85 11.74 2.07
C TYR A 13 15.00 10.23 1.84
N ALA A 14 15.63 9.58 2.81
CA ALA A 14 15.76 8.13 2.83
C ALA A 14 15.32 7.62 4.19
N LEU A 15 14.78 6.42 4.21
CA LEU A 15 14.38 5.72 5.43
C LEU A 15 15.08 4.37 5.46
N ASP A 16 15.56 3.98 6.64
CA ASP A 16 16.09 2.63 6.85
C ASP A 16 14.96 1.60 6.82
N ALA A 17 15.30 0.32 6.78
CA ALA A 17 14.36 -0.78 6.53
C ALA A 17 13.09 -0.72 7.39
N ASP A 18 13.22 -0.47 8.69
CA ASP A 18 12.05 -0.46 9.59
C ASP A 18 11.63 0.94 9.99
N GLU A 19 12.17 1.94 9.34
CA GLU A 19 11.93 3.33 9.69
C GLU A 19 10.66 3.86 9.04
N GLY A 20 9.95 4.72 9.78
CA GLY A 20 8.72 5.35 9.35
C GLY A 20 7.70 5.29 10.48
N GLU A 21 6.70 6.16 10.41
CA GLU A 21 5.60 6.13 11.37
C GLU A 21 4.78 4.87 11.14
N ALA A 22 4.57 4.10 12.20
CA ALA A 22 3.89 2.81 12.11
C ALA A 22 2.58 2.81 12.88
N PHE A 23 1.60 2.07 12.37
CA PHE A 23 0.32 1.88 13.04
C PHE A 23 -0.27 0.52 12.68
N TRP A 24 -1.17 0.02 13.53
CA TRP A 24 -1.87 -1.23 13.29
C TRP A 24 -3.25 -0.96 12.73
N LEU A 25 -3.62 -1.69 11.69
CA LEU A 25 -4.95 -1.63 11.09
C LEU A 25 -5.37 -3.04 10.71
N LEU A 26 -6.49 -3.51 11.25
CA LEU A 26 -7.04 -4.85 10.96
C LEU A 26 -6.02 -5.98 11.19
N GLY A 27 -5.17 -5.83 12.20
CA GLY A 27 -4.13 -6.82 12.52
C GLY A 27 -2.89 -6.77 11.63
N MET A 28 -2.82 -5.78 10.74
CA MET A 28 -1.68 -5.58 9.85
C MET A 28 -0.86 -4.39 10.31
N LEU A 29 0.47 -4.55 10.35
CA LEU A 29 1.37 -3.46 10.68
C LEU A 29 1.64 -2.65 9.42
N GLN A 30 1.36 -1.36 9.47
CA GLN A 30 1.59 -0.44 8.36
C GLN A 30 2.65 0.57 8.76
N THR A 31 3.67 0.72 7.92
CA THR A 31 4.74 1.68 8.14
C THR A 31 4.74 2.69 6.99
N ILE A 32 4.51 3.96 7.31
CA ILE A 32 4.39 5.00 6.30
C ILE A 32 5.78 5.35 5.76
N LYS A 33 5.95 5.21 4.45
CA LYS A 33 7.17 5.60 3.75
C LYS A 33 7.02 6.97 3.09
N ILE A 34 5.85 7.24 2.52
CA ILE A 34 5.48 8.56 2.00
C ILE A 34 4.08 8.85 2.52
N GLY A 35 3.94 9.87 3.35
CA GLY A 35 2.63 10.31 3.82
C GLY A 35 1.98 11.24 2.82
N ARG A 36 0.66 11.38 2.90
CA ARG A 36 -0.07 12.28 2.00
C ARG A 36 0.42 13.72 2.09
N GLU A 37 0.86 14.13 3.27
CA GLU A 37 1.34 15.48 3.47
C GLU A 37 2.62 15.77 2.68
N GLU A 38 3.52 14.80 2.54
CA GLU A 38 4.74 14.96 1.73
C GLU A 38 4.43 15.26 0.27
N THR A 39 3.32 14.75 -0.25
CA THR A 39 2.95 14.90 -1.67
C THR A 39 1.80 15.87 -1.90
N SER A 40 1.44 16.66 -0.89
CA SER A 40 0.30 17.59 -0.97
C SER A 40 -1.00 16.86 -1.36
N GLY A 41 -1.18 15.65 -0.86
CA GLY A 41 -2.38 14.85 -1.09
C GLY A 41 -2.38 14.01 -2.36
N ALA A 42 -1.31 14.05 -3.15
CA ALA A 42 -1.30 13.35 -4.44
C ALA A 42 -1.28 11.83 -4.28
N TYR A 43 -0.47 11.31 -3.36
CA TYR A 43 -0.41 9.86 -3.08
C TYR A 43 0.27 9.61 -1.74
N GLY A 44 0.13 8.39 -1.26
CA GLY A 44 0.86 7.87 -0.11
C GLY A 44 1.43 6.51 -0.42
N LEU A 45 2.43 6.09 0.35
CA LEU A 45 3.06 4.77 0.20
C LEU A 45 3.35 4.21 1.59
N VAL A 46 2.89 2.98 1.81
CA VAL A 46 3.12 2.28 3.08
C VAL A 46 3.71 0.90 2.82
N GLU A 47 4.47 0.41 3.78
CA GLU A 47 4.84 -1.00 3.81
C GLU A 47 3.89 -1.70 4.76
N VAL A 48 3.26 -2.78 4.30
CA VAL A 48 2.28 -3.53 5.08
C VAL A 48 2.81 -4.93 5.36
N VAL A 49 2.80 -5.32 6.64
CA VAL A 49 3.07 -6.69 7.05
C VAL A 49 1.72 -7.36 7.28
N VAL A 50 1.44 -8.39 6.48
CA VAL A 50 0.16 -9.08 6.47
C VAL A 50 0.35 -10.48 7.04
N PRO A 51 -0.10 -10.74 8.28
CA PRO A 51 -0.03 -12.08 8.84
C PRO A 51 -0.85 -13.07 8.02
N GLU A 52 -0.47 -14.34 8.07
CA GLU A 52 -1.17 -15.42 7.37
C GLU A 52 -2.67 -15.36 7.64
N GLY A 53 -3.46 -15.45 6.57
CA GLY A 53 -4.91 -15.48 6.63
C GLY A 53 -5.59 -14.12 6.88
N LEU A 54 -4.81 -13.08 7.14
CA LEU A 54 -5.37 -11.74 7.30
C LEU A 54 -5.32 -10.98 5.97
N GLY A 55 -6.09 -9.91 5.90
CA GLY A 55 -6.15 -9.08 4.72
C GLY A 55 -7.23 -8.01 4.86
N SER A 56 -7.59 -7.40 3.76
CA SER A 56 -8.61 -6.36 3.75
C SER A 56 -10.00 -6.96 3.49
N PRO A 57 -11.06 -6.32 3.97
CA PRO A 57 -12.39 -6.62 3.45
C PRO A 57 -12.48 -6.16 1.98
N TRP A 58 -13.51 -6.62 1.26
CA TRP A 58 -13.83 -6.04 -0.04
C TRP A 58 -14.10 -4.55 0.13
N HIS A 59 -13.45 -3.74 -0.70
CA HIS A 59 -13.64 -2.30 -0.65
C HIS A 59 -13.40 -1.70 -2.04
N VAL A 60 -13.82 -0.45 -2.18
CA VAL A 60 -13.63 0.29 -3.42
C VAL A 60 -13.19 1.70 -3.08
N HIS A 61 -12.22 2.19 -3.83
CA HIS A 61 -11.79 3.59 -3.73
C HIS A 61 -12.37 4.32 -4.94
N PRO A 62 -13.36 5.20 -4.75
CA PRO A 62 -14.03 5.83 -5.89
C PRO A 62 -13.15 6.81 -6.66
N GLU A 63 -12.14 7.38 -6.01
CA GLU A 63 -11.34 8.45 -6.60
C GLU A 63 -9.85 8.17 -6.67
N GLU A 64 -9.41 7.01 -6.16
CA GLU A 64 -7.98 6.70 -6.07
C GLU A 64 -7.65 5.33 -6.62
N ASP A 65 -6.52 5.25 -7.31
CA ASP A 65 -5.90 4.00 -7.69
C ASP A 65 -5.09 3.47 -6.51
N GLU A 66 -4.93 2.15 -6.45
CA GLU A 66 -4.08 1.50 -5.45
C GLU A 66 -3.18 0.49 -6.14
N TRP A 67 -1.91 0.42 -5.73
CA TRP A 67 -0.97 -0.51 -6.32
C TRP A 67 -0.17 -1.22 -5.23
N PHE A 68 0.22 -2.46 -5.54
CA PHE A 68 0.84 -3.39 -4.61
C PHE A 68 2.09 -3.97 -5.22
N TYR A 69 3.18 -3.96 -4.48
CA TYR A 69 4.41 -4.64 -4.86
C TYR A 69 4.81 -5.57 -3.73
N VAL A 70 4.79 -6.88 -3.96
CA VAL A 70 5.08 -7.86 -2.91
C VAL A 70 6.59 -7.98 -2.71
N LEU A 71 7.02 -7.77 -1.47
CA LEU A 71 8.44 -7.83 -1.09
C LEU A 71 8.83 -9.21 -0.58
N ASP A 72 7.90 -9.88 0.12
CA ASP A 72 8.16 -11.17 0.74
C ASP A 72 6.84 -11.92 0.94
N GLY A 73 6.89 -13.26 0.90
CA GLY A 73 5.70 -14.07 1.04
C GLY A 73 4.80 -14.05 -0.18
N ALA A 74 3.51 -14.26 0.03
CA ALA A 74 2.53 -14.30 -1.06
C ALA A 74 1.17 -13.77 -0.62
N LEU A 75 0.52 -13.05 -1.55
CA LEU A 75 -0.84 -12.54 -1.39
C LEU A 75 -1.74 -13.14 -2.46
N THR A 76 -2.98 -13.42 -2.08
CA THR A 76 -4.05 -13.60 -3.07
C THR A 76 -4.77 -12.27 -3.18
N PHE A 77 -4.87 -11.75 -4.39
CA PHE A 77 -5.47 -10.46 -4.70
C PHE A 77 -6.66 -10.66 -5.62
N TRP A 78 -7.79 -10.08 -5.23
CA TRP A 78 -9.01 -10.12 -6.02
C TRP A 78 -9.31 -8.70 -6.47
N VAL A 79 -9.49 -8.52 -7.77
CA VAL A 79 -9.87 -7.23 -8.34
C VAL A 79 -10.94 -7.46 -9.39
N GLY A 80 -12.12 -6.85 -9.19
CA GLY A 80 -13.28 -7.16 -10.00
C GLY A 80 -13.55 -8.66 -9.99
N ASP A 81 -13.59 -9.28 -11.17
CA ASP A 81 -13.80 -10.71 -11.33
C ASP A 81 -12.50 -11.52 -11.39
N SER A 82 -11.36 -10.86 -11.31
CA SER A 82 -10.06 -11.53 -11.43
C SER A 82 -9.50 -11.93 -10.09
N ARG A 83 -8.88 -13.12 -10.04
CA ARG A 83 -8.13 -13.60 -8.89
C ARG A 83 -6.67 -13.75 -9.29
N LEU A 84 -5.80 -13.10 -8.55
CA LEU A 84 -4.38 -13.05 -8.86
C LEU A 84 -3.58 -13.59 -7.66
N SER A 85 -2.61 -14.46 -7.92
CA SER A 85 -1.68 -14.93 -6.91
C SER A 85 -0.39 -14.14 -7.06
N LEU A 86 0.00 -13.40 -6.01
CA LEU A 86 1.15 -12.50 -6.03
C LEU A 86 2.20 -13.01 -5.07
N LYS A 87 3.34 -13.39 -5.59
CA LYS A 87 4.51 -13.77 -4.79
C LYS A 87 5.55 -12.64 -4.80
N ALA A 88 6.61 -12.80 -4.03
CA ALA A 88 7.68 -11.80 -3.97
C ALA A 88 8.12 -11.38 -5.38
N GLY A 89 8.17 -10.06 -5.61
CA GLY A 89 8.47 -9.49 -6.92
C GLY A 89 7.27 -9.25 -7.81
N SER A 90 6.08 -9.72 -7.41
CA SER A 90 4.85 -9.49 -8.19
C SER A 90 4.27 -8.11 -7.93
N PHE A 91 3.55 -7.60 -8.92
CA PHE A 91 2.88 -6.30 -8.86
C PHE A 91 1.41 -6.46 -9.22
N ALA A 92 0.55 -5.72 -8.55
CA ALA A 92 -0.87 -5.65 -8.88
C ALA A 92 -1.38 -4.22 -8.86
N PHE A 93 -2.38 -3.96 -9.67
CA PHE A 93 -2.99 -2.64 -9.78
C PHE A 93 -4.49 -2.76 -9.57
N GLY A 94 -5.00 -1.99 -8.61
CA GLY A 94 -6.44 -1.87 -8.36
C GLY A 94 -6.90 -0.48 -8.79
N PRO A 95 -7.52 -0.34 -9.96
CA PRO A 95 -7.96 0.97 -10.43
C PRO A 95 -9.10 1.52 -9.58
N LYS A 96 -9.20 2.84 -9.53
CA LYS A 96 -10.32 3.50 -8.87
C LYS A 96 -11.64 2.97 -9.41
N GLY A 97 -12.63 2.87 -8.53
CA GLY A 97 -13.96 2.42 -8.90
C GLY A 97 -14.12 0.91 -9.05
N VAL A 98 -13.06 0.13 -8.94
CA VAL A 98 -13.13 -1.32 -9.05
C VAL A 98 -12.93 -1.96 -7.67
N PRO A 99 -13.91 -2.73 -7.18
CA PRO A 99 -13.78 -3.40 -5.88
C PRO A 99 -12.62 -4.37 -5.86
N HIS A 100 -11.91 -4.43 -4.74
CA HIS A 100 -10.81 -5.35 -4.57
C HIS A 100 -10.64 -5.75 -3.11
N THR A 101 -9.89 -6.83 -2.91
CA THR A 101 -9.51 -7.34 -1.59
C THR A 101 -8.25 -8.18 -1.73
N PHE A 102 -7.58 -8.41 -0.62
CA PHE A 102 -6.42 -9.30 -0.59
C PHE A 102 -6.35 -10.03 0.75
N TYR A 103 -5.65 -11.15 0.76
CA TYR A 103 -5.27 -11.81 1.99
C TYR A 103 -3.91 -12.48 1.81
N ALA A 104 -3.20 -12.66 2.92
CA ALA A 104 -1.90 -13.34 2.90
C ALA A 104 -2.08 -14.85 2.92
N GLU A 105 -1.30 -15.51 2.08
CA GLU A 105 -1.23 -16.97 2.05
C GLU A 105 -0.35 -17.49 3.19
N ALA A 106 -0.11 -18.80 3.22
CA ALA A 106 0.69 -19.44 4.27
C ALA A 106 2.04 -18.74 4.42
N GLY A 107 2.41 -18.44 5.67
CA GLY A 107 3.63 -17.73 5.99
C GLY A 107 3.52 -16.21 6.01
N GLY A 108 2.37 -15.66 5.61
CA GLY A 108 2.17 -14.22 5.59
C GLY A 108 2.83 -13.55 4.39
N ALA A 109 2.78 -12.21 4.36
CA ALA A 109 3.36 -11.44 3.28
C ALA A 109 3.78 -10.05 3.77
N ARG A 110 4.67 -9.43 2.99
CA ARG A 110 5.07 -8.04 3.19
C ARG A 110 5.05 -7.36 1.82
N ALA A 111 4.41 -6.21 1.74
CA ALA A 111 4.21 -5.53 0.47
C ALA A 111 4.33 -4.02 0.62
N LEU A 112 4.75 -3.36 -0.45
CA LEU A 112 4.60 -1.91 -0.57
C LEU A 112 3.25 -1.64 -1.21
N VAL A 113 2.49 -0.73 -0.60
CA VAL A 113 1.16 -0.36 -1.08
C VAL A 113 1.10 1.14 -1.26
N GLY A 114 0.82 1.56 -2.48
CA GLY A 114 0.64 2.96 -2.82
C GLY A 114 -0.80 3.26 -3.18
N GLN A 115 -1.24 4.49 -2.92
CA GLN A 115 -2.60 4.91 -3.17
C GLN A 115 -2.62 6.39 -3.51
N GLY A 116 -3.31 6.77 -4.59
CA GLY A 116 -3.41 8.14 -5.00
C GLY A 116 -4.36 8.35 -6.16
N GLU A 117 -4.61 9.62 -6.50
CA GLU A 117 -5.57 9.96 -7.55
C GLU A 117 -5.11 9.55 -8.95
N GLY A 118 -3.81 9.40 -9.13
CA GLY A 118 -3.27 9.10 -10.43
C GLY A 118 -3.15 10.33 -11.32
N ALA A 119 -2.82 10.09 -12.58
CA ALA A 119 -2.71 11.15 -13.57
C ALA A 119 -4.09 11.55 -14.08
N HIS A 120 -4.24 12.81 -14.39
CA HIS A 120 -5.45 13.38 -14.96
C HIS A 120 -5.23 13.80 -16.40
#